data_3ceefc74596e023f801f706159bfe932
#
_entry.id   3ceefc74596e023f801f706159bfe932
#
_cell.length_a   1.000
_cell.length_b   1.000
_cell.length_c   1.000
_cell.angle_alpha   90.00
_cell.angle_beta   90.00
_cell.angle_gamma   90.00
#
_symmetry.space_group_name_H-M   'P 1'
#
loop_
_entity.id
_entity.type
_entity.pdbx_description
1 polymer ?
#
loop_
_entity_poly.entity_id
_entity_poly.type
_entity_poly.pdbx_seq_one_letter_code
_entity_poly.pdbx_strand_id
1 'polypeptide(L)'
;MTHIKWYWEKGVCGLTAEGHAAYDPGNDIVCSAVSALVQTLYAGLEMRCYASVAKQQESGWFDINVAVTDKNMERVKVLFDSVVFGLELIAREFPENVKIERVHMK
;
A
#
# COMPACT_ATOMS: atom_id res chain seq x y z
N MET A 1 2.60 11.50 11.14
CA MET A 1 3.28 10.94 9.96
C MET A 1 2.68 9.60 9.57
N THR A 2 2.44 9.38 8.30
CA THR A 2 2.03 8.08 7.79
C THR A 2 3.27 7.27 7.44
N HIS A 3 3.38 6.09 7.99
CA HIS A 3 4.51 5.20 7.74
C HIS A 3 4.02 4.00 6.94
N ILE A 4 4.57 3.82 5.74
CA ILE A 4 4.20 2.75 4.82
C ILE A 4 5.35 1.77 4.74
N LYS A 5 5.04 0.49 4.96
CA LYS A 5 6.00 -0.60 4.82
C LYS A 5 5.46 -1.60 3.84
N TRP A 6 6.29 -2.07 2.93
CA TRP A 6 5.88 -3.06 1.96
C TRP A 6 6.95 -4.13 1.79
N TYR A 7 6.52 -5.29 1.33
CA TYR A 7 7.44 -6.37 1.04
C TYR A 7 6.98 -7.15 -0.18
N TRP A 8 7.94 -7.73 -0.86
CA TRP A 8 7.70 -8.66 -1.96
C TRP A 8 8.65 -9.82 -1.76
N GLU A 9 8.10 -10.99 -1.40
CA GLU A 9 8.86 -12.21 -1.18
C GLU A 9 8.29 -13.32 -2.06
N LYS A 10 8.96 -14.46 -2.09
CA LYS A 10 8.49 -15.57 -2.89
C LYS A 10 7.13 -16.06 -2.37
N GLY A 11 6.13 -15.96 -3.23
CA GLY A 11 4.79 -16.45 -2.91
C GLY A 11 3.90 -15.50 -2.11
N VAL A 12 4.40 -14.32 -1.69
CA VAL A 12 3.60 -13.40 -0.91
C VAL A 12 4.11 -11.97 -1.07
N CYS A 13 3.19 -11.02 -1.07
CA CYS A 13 3.54 -9.62 -0.94
C CYS A 13 2.54 -8.94 -0.01
N GLY A 14 2.91 -7.78 0.48
CA GLY A 14 2.01 -7.06 1.37
C GLY A 14 2.43 -5.63 1.62
N LEU A 15 1.54 -4.90 2.27
CA LEU A 15 1.72 -3.48 2.54
C LEU A 15 0.97 -3.10 3.80
N THR A 16 1.63 -2.34 4.65
CA THR A 16 1.03 -1.77 5.85
C THR A 16 1.16 -0.25 5.77
N ALA A 17 0.08 0.45 6.06
CA ALA A 17 0.10 1.91 6.18
C ALA A 17 -0.48 2.27 7.54
N GLU A 18 0.30 2.97 8.37
CA GLU A 18 -0.15 3.34 9.69
C GLU A 18 0.14 4.80 10.01
N GLY A 19 -0.69 5.38 10.88
CA GLY A 19 -0.60 6.76 11.28
C GLY A 19 -1.42 7.66 10.37
N HIS A 20 -1.34 8.96 10.66
CA HIS A 20 -1.98 9.99 9.86
C HIS A 20 -0.92 10.94 9.34
N ALA A 21 -1.08 11.43 8.12
CA ALA A 21 -0.08 12.30 7.50
C ALA A 21 0.12 13.62 8.25
N ALA A 22 -0.87 14.06 9.02
CA ALA A 22 -0.82 15.27 9.84
C ALA A 22 -0.40 16.51 9.05
N TYR A 23 -0.81 16.58 7.79
CA TYR A 23 -0.46 17.67 6.90
C TYR A 23 -1.35 18.89 7.16
N ASP A 24 -2.65 18.68 7.08
CA ASP A 24 -3.64 19.74 7.30
C ASP A 24 -4.85 19.09 7.97
N PRO A 25 -5.03 19.25 9.27
CA PRO A 25 -6.06 18.51 10.02
C PRO A 25 -7.48 18.65 9.49
N GLY A 26 -7.81 19.72 8.83
CA GLY A 26 -9.15 19.92 8.31
C GLY A 26 -9.32 19.52 6.85
N ASN A 27 -8.23 19.28 6.14
CA ASN A 27 -8.28 19.09 4.69
C ASN A 27 -7.04 18.35 4.21
N ASP A 28 -6.84 17.15 4.76
CA ASP A 28 -5.60 16.39 4.53
C ASP A 28 -5.59 15.72 3.17
N ILE A 29 -5.06 16.39 2.17
CA ILE A 29 -4.94 15.87 0.81
C ILE A 29 -3.92 14.73 0.74
N VAL A 30 -2.91 14.76 1.59
CA VAL A 30 -1.88 13.71 1.61
C VAL A 30 -2.48 12.41 2.10
N CYS A 31 -3.24 12.46 3.18
CA CYS A 31 -3.91 11.27 3.72
C CYS A 31 -4.91 10.71 2.71
N SER A 32 -5.65 11.58 2.03
CA SER A 32 -6.60 11.17 0.98
C SER A 32 -5.90 10.50 -0.18
N ALA A 33 -4.74 11.04 -0.59
CA ALA A 33 -3.96 10.46 -1.69
C ALA A 33 -3.44 9.08 -1.33
N VAL A 34 -2.88 8.93 -0.13
CA VAL A 34 -2.40 7.62 0.34
C VAL A 34 -3.57 6.64 0.43
N SER A 35 -4.69 7.07 1.00
CA SER A 35 -5.87 6.22 1.14
C SER A 35 -6.41 5.76 -0.21
N ALA A 36 -6.46 6.65 -1.19
CA ALA A 36 -6.93 6.31 -2.53
C ALA A 36 -6.04 5.23 -3.16
N LEU A 37 -4.72 5.35 -3.01
CA LEU A 37 -3.80 4.38 -3.58
C LEU A 37 -3.88 3.02 -2.89
N VAL A 38 -3.92 2.99 -1.56
CA VAL A 38 -3.97 1.69 -0.86
C VAL A 38 -5.32 1.00 -1.06
N GLN A 39 -6.43 1.76 -1.13
CA GLN A 39 -7.73 1.16 -1.42
C GLN A 39 -7.80 0.65 -2.87
N THR A 40 -7.20 1.38 -3.80
CA THR A 40 -7.10 0.92 -5.20
C THR A 40 -6.30 -0.37 -5.29
N LEU A 41 -5.20 -0.46 -4.54
CA LEU A 41 -4.40 -1.67 -4.51
C LEU A 41 -5.24 -2.86 -4.02
N TYR A 42 -5.91 -2.71 -2.89
CA TYR A 42 -6.72 -3.77 -2.34
C TYR A 42 -7.82 -4.22 -3.30
N ALA A 43 -8.61 -3.28 -3.79
CA ALA A 43 -9.72 -3.60 -4.70
C ALA A 43 -9.21 -4.20 -6.02
N GLY A 44 -8.11 -3.66 -6.54
CA GLY A 44 -7.53 -4.16 -7.79
C GLY A 44 -6.97 -5.56 -7.65
N LEU A 45 -6.33 -5.87 -6.52
CA LEU A 45 -5.84 -7.22 -6.27
C LEU A 45 -6.98 -8.23 -6.27
N GLU A 46 -8.09 -7.90 -5.65
CA GLU A 46 -9.24 -8.80 -5.61
C GLU A 46 -9.99 -8.86 -6.94
N MET A 47 -10.27 -7.71 -7.52
CA MET A 47 -11.21 -7.61 -8.64
C MET A 47 -10.56 -7.70 -10.01
N ARG A 48 -9.28 -7.43 -10.12
CA ARG A 48 -8.54 -7.44 -11.41
C ARG A 48 -7.49 -8.52 -11.48
N CYS A 49 -6.91 -8.90 -10.34
CA CYS A 49 -5.88 -9.94 -10.29
C CYS A 49 -6.43 -11.26 -9.78
N TYR A 50 -7.65 -11.26 -9.27
CA TYR A 50 -8.29 -12.44 -8.68
C TYR A 50 -7.43 -13.09 -7.62
N ALA A 51 -6.72 -12.25 -6.87
CA ALA A 51 -5.83 -12.71 -5.83
C ALA A 51 -6.57 -12.89 -4.51
N SER A 52 -6.06 -13.78 -3.68
CA SER A 52 -6.57 -13.96 -2.32
C SER A 52 -5.87 -12.96 -1.42
N VAL A 53 -6.62 -12.01 -0.88
CA VAL A 53 -6.08 -10.90 -0.08
C VAL A 53 -6.64 -10.96 1.34
N ALA A 54 -5.74 -10.93 2.32
CA ALA A 54 -6.11 -10.75 3.71
C ALA A 54 -5.97 -9.27 4.04
N LYS A 55 -7.04 -8.65 4.52
CA LYS A 55 -7.07 -7.22 4.85
C LYS A 55 -7.50 -7.01 6.27
N GLN A 56 -6.80 -6.11 6.97
CA GLN A 56 -7.23 -5.57 8.26
C GLN A 56 -7.15 -4.05 8.16
N GLN A 57 -8.18 -3.39 8.63
CA GLN A 57 -8.25 -1.93 8.55
C GLN A 57 -8.94 -1.37 9.77
N GLU A 58 -8.32 -0.35 10.36
CA GLU A 58 -8.87 0.43 11.46
C GLU A 58 -8.54 1.90 11.20
N SER A 59 -9.06 2.80 12.05
CA SER A 59 -8.70 4.21 11.94
C SER A 59 -7.18 4.37 12.09
N GLY A 60 -6.53 4.93 11.08
CA GLY A 60 -5.10 5.16 11.11
C GLY A 60 -4.26 3.91 10.86
N TRP A 61 -4.86 2.80 10.45
CA TRP A 61 -4.12 1.57 10.20
C TRP A 61 -4.75 0.73 9.09
N PHE A 62 -3.91 0.29 8.18
CA PHE A 62 -4.32 -0.52 7.03
C PHE A 62 -3.24 -1.56 6.79
N ASP A 63 -3.64 -2.81 6.65
CA ASP A 63 -2.69 -3.90 6.41
C ASP A 63 -3.29 -4.88 5.42
N ILE A 64 -2.53 -5.21 4.38
CA ILE A 64 -2.90 -6.26 3.45
C ILE A 64 -1.71 -7.18 3.21
N ASN A 65 -2.03 -8.46 3.00
CA ASN A 65 -1.08 -9.39 2.43
C ASN A 65 -1.81 -10.25 1.40
N VAL A 66 -1.08 -10.68 0.40
CA VAL A 66 -1.66 -11.34 -0.74
C VAL A 66 -0.82 -12.53 -1.17
N ALA A 67 -1.49 -13.63 -1.48
CA ALA A 67 -0.83 -14.82 -2.01
C ALA A 67 -0.50 -14.60 -3.50
N VAL A 68 0.76 -14.72 -3.83
CA VAL A 68 1.25 -14.57 -5.20
C VAL A 68 1.48 -15.97 -5.77
N THR A 69 0.77 -16.28 -6.85
CA THR A 69 0.84 -17.58 -7.50
C THR A 69 1.39 -17.41 -8.92
N ASP A 70 1.76 -18.51 -9.55
CA ASP A 70 2.21 -18.47 -10.94
C ASP A 70 1.13 -17.89 -11.87
N LYS A 71 -0.14 -18.10 -11.53
CA LYS A 71 -1.26 -17.63 -12.35
C LYS A 71 -1.51 -16.14 -12.23
N ASN A 72 -1.29 -15.55 -11.05
CA ASN A 72 -1.60 -14.13 -10.83
C ASN A 72 -0.38 -13.23 -10.77
N MET A 73 0.83 -13.79 -10.78
CA MET A 73 2.06 -13.05 -10.52
C MET A 73 2.23 -11.81 -11.40
N GLU A 74 2.02 -11.93 -12.70
CA GLU A 74 2.23 -10.80 -13.61
C GLU A 74 1.29 -9.63 -13.28
N ARG A 75 0.01 -9.92 -13.07
CA ARG A 75 -0.98 -8.89 -12.76
C ARG A 75 -0.73 -8.26 -11.40
N VAL A 76 -0.47 -9.11 -10.41
CA VAL A 76 -0.19 -8.62 -9.05
C VAL A 76 1.05 -7.75 -9.05
N LYS A 77 2.10 -8.16 -9.75
CA LYS A 77 3.36 -7.41 -9.77
C LYS A 77 3.18 -6.03 -10.40
N VAL A 78 2.51 -5.95 -11.54
CA VAL A 78 2.30 -4.66 -12.19
C VAL A 78 1.48 -3.72 -11.32
N LEU A 79 0.39 -4.22 -10.75
CA LEU A 79 -0.46 -3.39 -9.90
C LEU A 79 0.27 -2.98 -8.63
N PHE A 80 0.92 -3.93 -7.95
CA PHE A 80 1.62 -3.67 -6.71
C PHE A 80 2.76 -2.67 -6.91
N ASP A 81 3.59 -2.89 -7.92
CA ASP A 81 4.69 -1.99 -8.24
C ASP A 81 4.19 -0.60 -8.59
N SER A 82 3.10 -0.49 -9.33
CA SER A 82 2.53 0.80 -9.73
C SER A 82 2.04 1.59 -8.52
N VAL A 83 1.35 0.92 -7.59
CA VAL A 83 0.86 1.59 -6.39
C VAL A 83 2.02 1.98 -5.48
N VAL A 84 2.99 1.09 -5.27
CA VAL A 84 4.18 1.41 -4.48
C VAL A 84 4.90 2.62 -5.08
N PHE A 85 5.05 2.66 -6.40
CA PHE A 85 5.66 3.78 -7.07
C PHE A 85 4.89 5.08 -6.81
N GLY A 86 3.56 5.04 -6.89
CA GLY A 86 2.74 6.21 -6.58
C GLY A 86 2.90 6.68 -5.15
N LEU A 87 2.99 5.75 -4.21
CA LEU A 87 3.24 6.09 -2.80
C LEU A 87 4.64 6.69 -2.60
N GLU A 88 5.63 6.19 -3.34
CA GLU A 88 6.98 6.76 -3.31
C GLU A 88 7.00 8.20 -3.83
N LEU A 89 6.21 8.49 -4.87
CA LEU A 89 6.08 9.85 -5.38
C LEU A 89 5.48 10.79 -4.33
N ILE A 90 4.46 10.31 -3.61
CA ILE A 90 3.86 11.09 -2.53
C ILE A 90 4.88 11.33 -1.42
N ALA A 91 5.62 10.31 -1.02
CA ALA A 91 6.63 10.44 0.03
C ALA A 91 7.74 11.41 -0.37
N ARG A 92 8.09 11.44 -1.65
CA ARG A 92 9.09 12.37 -2.16
C ARG A 92 8.60 13.81 -2.13
N GLU A 93 7.32 14.03 -2.46
CA GLU A 93 6.71 15.36 -2.44
C GLU A 93 6.46 15.85 -1.00
N PHE A 94 6.10 14.94 -0.10
CA PHE A 94 5.73 15.27 1.28
C PHE A 94 6.55 14.44 2.28
N PRO A 95 7.89 14.61 2.28
CA PRO A 95 8.75 13.74 3.09
C PRO A 95 8.56 13.89 4.61
N GLU A 96 7.99 15.00 5.05
CA GLU A 96 7.71 15.20 6.47
C GLU A 96 6.38 14.58 6.89
N ASN A 97 5.56 14.14 5.93
CA ASN A 97 4.22 13.61 6.20
C ASN A 97 4.12 12.12 5.91
N VAL A 98 4.92 11.60 4.97
CA VAL A 98 4.85 10.19 4.55
C VAL A 98 6.26 9.63 4.45
N LYS A 99 6.44 8.47 5.05
CA LYS A 99 7.66 7.69 4.91
C LYS A 99 7.29 6.32 4.35
N ILE A 100 8.01 5.87 3.34
CA ILE A 100 7.79 4.55 2.77
C ILE A 100 9.10 3.78 2.71
N GLU A 101 9.05 2.50 3.06
CA GLU A 101 10.23 1.65 2.99
C GLU A 101 9.85 0.22 2.66
N ARG A 102 10.78 -0.45 1.98
CA ARG A 102 10.67 -1.88 1.77
C ARG A 102 11.19 -2.61 3.01
N VAL A 103 10.45 -3.61 3.45
CA VAL A 103 10.87 -4.47 4.57
C VAL A 103 10.95 -5.90 4.06
N HIS A 104 11.56 -6.78 4.85
CA HIS A 104 11.64 -8.20 4.53
C HIS A 104 10.92 -8.99 5.61
N MET A 105 10.12 -9.96 5.17
CA MET A 105 9.50 -10.90 6.09
C MET A 105 10.57 -11.84 6.62
N LYS A 106 10.44 -12.16 7.86
CA LYS A 106 11.31 -13.16 8.49
C LYS A 106 10.69 -14.55 8.40
#